data_88c89d48d3557cdbcaebde2c342a28c2
#
_entry.id   88c89d48d3557cdbcaebde2c342a28c2
#
_cell.length_a   1.000
_cell.length_b   1.000
_cell.length_c   1.000
_cell.angle_alpha   90.00
_cell.angle_beta   90.00
_cell.angle_gamma   90.00
#
_symmetry.space_group_name_H-M   'P 1'
#
loop_
_entity.id
_entity.type
_entity.pdbx_description
1 polymer ?
#
loop_
_entity_poly.entity_id
_entity_poly.type
_entity_poly.pdbx_seq_one_letter_code
_entity_poly.pdbx_strand_id
1 'polypeptide(L)'
;ANYLRNITNRCDLDVHKVKDGEEIDLGGKTLTFISAPNLHWPDSMMTYVKEEKLLLSNDGFGQHLASDGLFVNEQPLDLVVNEAKSYYANILFPYGAQAEKALNTAGTLGLDIEMIAPSHGCIWSGKDEVNTILGPYAKWASGKNEGKAVVVYDSMWGATAKMAETVMAEFQDAGIPVTKHCLAVENVSEVMVDFLDAAYVCIGNPT
;
A
#
# COMPACT_ATOMS: atom_id res chain seq x y z
N ALA A 1 20.11 11.44 7.16
CA ALA A 1 21.00 12.62 7.29
C ALA A 1 21.94 12.75 6.08
N ASN A 2 22.76 11.73 5.75
CA ASN A 2 23.72 11.81 4.62
C ASN A 2 23.02 11.99 3.27
N TYR A 3 21.91 11.30 3.06
CA TYR A 3 21.09 11.41 1.85
C TYR A 3 20.58 12.85 1.66
N LEU A 4 20.01 13.46 2.71
CA LEU A 4 19.53 14.84 2.67
C LEU A 4 20.65 15.84 2.34
N ARG A 5 21.82 15.67 2.95
CA ARG A 5 23.00 16.50 2.67
C ARG A 5 23.47 16.36 1.21
N ASN A 6 23.44 15.13 0.68
CA ASN A 6 23.85 14.87 -0.69
C ASN A 6 22.87 15.46 -1.71
N ILE A 7 21.56 15.29 -1.52
CA ILE A 7 20.53 15.84 -2.44
C ILE A 7 20.55 17.37 -2.44
N THR A 8 20.69 17.98 -1.26
CA THR A 8 20.68 19.44 -1.14
C THR A 8 22.03 20.07 -1.44
N ASN A 9 23.08 19.26 -1.60
CA ASN A 9 24.47 19.69 -1.67
C ASN A 9 24.88 20.62 -0.49
N ARG A 10 24.29 20.35 0.68
CA ARG A 10 24.45 21.14 1.91
C ARG A 10 25.04 20.26 3.01
N CYS A 11 26.37 20.29 3.16
CA CYS A 11 27.07 19.58 4.24
C CYS A 11 26.93 20.28 5.61
N ASP A 12 26.53 21.54 5.59
CA ASP A 12 26.34 22.41 6.77
C ASP A 12 25.00 22.20 7.49
N LEU A 13 24.08 21.42 6.90
CA LEU A 13 22.80 21.15 7.54
C LEU A 13 22.99 20.38 8.86
N ASP A 14 22.51 20.97 9.95
CA ASP A 14 22.31 20.27 11.20
C ASP A 14 21.05 19.38 11.09
N VAL A 15 21.27 18.07 10.96
CA VAL A 15 20.20 17.09 10.74
C VAL A 15 20.10 16.18 11.95
N HIS A 16 19.06 16.36 12.73
CA HIS A 16 18.70 15.45 13.80
C HIS A 16 18.07 14.17 13.22
N LYS A 17 18.59 12.99 13.64
CA LYS A 17 18.03 11.69 13.28
C LYS A 17 17.10 11.24 14.37
N VAL A 18 15.83 11.16 14.04
CA VAL A 18 14.80 10.66 14.95
C VAL A 18 14.79 9.12 15.02
N LYS A 19 14.25 8.58 16.12
CA LYS A 19 14.04 7.16 16.38
C LYS A 19 12.55 6.86 16.51
N ASP A 20 12.19 5.58 16.44
CA ASP A 20 10.83 5.13 16.72
C ASP A 20 10.40 5.56 18.13
N GLY A 21 9.25 6.23 18.23
CA GLY A 21 8.69 6.75 19.47
C GLY A 21 9.39 7.98 20.02
N GLU A 22 10.40 8.53 19.34
CA GLU A 22 11.00 9.81 19.75
C GLU A 22 9.98 10.92 19.57
N GLU A 23 9.95 11.85 20.53
CA GLU A 23 9.03 12.98 20.52
C GLU A 23 9.77 14.30 20.40
N ILE A 24 9.21 15.23 19.62
CA ILE A 24 9.67 16.63 19.54
C ILE A 24 8.47 17.52 19.88
N ASP A 25 8.63 18.35 20.92
CA ASP A 25 7.66 19.39 21.27
C ASP A 25 7.92 20.65 20.44
N LEU A 26 6.90 21.12 19.75
CA LEU A 26 6.89 22.34 18.95
C LEU A 26 6.30 23.55 19.69
N GLY A 27 6.05 23.42 21.02
CA GLY A 27 5.42 24.48 21.81
C GLY A 27 3.89 24.51 21.65
N GLY A 28 3.24 23.35 21.84
CA GLY A 28 1.78 23.18 21.79
C GLY A 28 1.32 22.07 20.86
N LYS A 29 2.25 21.45 20.13
CA LYS A 29 2.04 20.21 19.40
C LYS A 29 3.26 19.31 19.55
N THR A 30 3.01 18.03 19.77
CA THR A 30 4.03 17.01 19.95
C THR A 30 4.05 16.11 18.71
N LEU A 31 5.21 15.97 18.11
CA LEU A 31 5.44 15.04 17.01
C LEU A 31 6.06 13.76 17.54
N THR A 32 5.48 12.62 17.20
CA THR A 32 6.04 11.28 17.47
C THR A 32 6.43 10.63 16.15
N PHE A 33 7.60 10.03 16.05
CA PHE A 33 8.12 9.50 14.79
C PHE A 33 8.07 7.97 14.74
N ILE A 34 7.79 7.44 13.52
CA ILE A 34 7.82 6.03 13.20
C ILE A 34 8.70 5.87 11.97
N SER A 35 9.81 5.15 12.13
CA SER A 35 10.68 4.83 10.99
C SER A 35 10.02 3.79 10.10
N ALA A 36 9.92 4.09 8.82
CA ALA A 36 9.37 3.20 7.80
C ALA A 36 10.34 3.03 6.61
N PRO A 37 11.63 2.69 6.86
CA PRO A 37 12.65 2.65 5.81
C PRO A 37 12.25 1.64 4.73
N ASN A 38 12.41 2.06 3.48
CA ASN A 38 11.99 1.34 2.28
C ASN A 38 10.47 1.12 2.14
N LEU A 39 9.66 1.98 2.75
CA LEU A 39 8.23 2.05 2.51
C LEU A 39 7.86 3.39 1.80
N HIS A 40 8.17 3.66 0.48
CA HIS A 40 9.01 2.71 -0.31
C HIS A 40 10.43 3.28 -0.54
N TRP A 41 10.77 4.45 0.02
CA TRP A 41 12.09 5.06 -0.05
C TRP A 41 12.95 4.73 1.18
N PRO A 42 14.29 4.73 1.05
CA PRO A 42 15.19 4.35 2.15
C PRO A 42 15.08 5.22 3.41
N ASP A 43 14.58 6.43 3.27
CA ASP A 43 14.42 7.44 4.32
C ASP A 43 12.95 7.71 4.69
N SER A 44 12.02 6.88 4.20
CA SER A 44 10.60 7.00 4.55
C SER A 44 10.38 6.92 6.05
N MET A 45 9.49 7.75 6.54
CA MET A 45 9.05 7.81 7.93
C MET A 45 7.61 8.32 8.00
N MET A 46 6.92 7.97 9.06
CA MET A 46 5.63 8.54 9.42
C MET A 46 5.79 9.47 10.61
N THR A 47 4.94 10.47 10.70
CA THR A 47 4.92 11.42 11.82
C THR A 47 3.52 11.50 12.39
N TYR A 48 3.39 11.26 13.69
CA TYR A 48 2.13 11.39 14.40
C TYR A 48 2.09 12.70 15.18
N VAL A 49 1.02 13.48 14.97
CA VAL A 49 0.74 14.72 15.70
C VAL A 49 -0.24 14.40 16.82
N LYS A 50 0.25 14.36 18.05
CA LYS A 50 -0.44 13.80 19.22
C LYS A 50 -1.77 14.51 19.54
N GLU A 51 -1.76 15.83 19.57
CA GLU A 51 -2.90 16.66 19.94
C GLU A 51 -4.02 16.61 18.89
N GLU A 52 -3.67 16.35 17.65
CA GLU A 52 -4.60 16.24 16.51
C GLU A 52 -4.99 14.78 16.23
N LYS A 53 -4.37 13.81 16.90
CA LYS A 53 -4.50 12.37 16.61
C LYS A 53 -4.31 12.06 15.13
N LEU A 54 -3.42 12.83 14.48
CA LEU A 54 -3.17 12.82 13.05
C LEU A 54 -1.89 12.06 12.73
N LEU A 55 -2.00 11.06 11.87
CA LEU A 55 -0.85 10.36 11.27
C LEU A 55 -0.55 10.96 9.89
N LEU A 56 0.59 11.60 9.73
CA LEU A 56 1.19 11.95 8.45
C LEU A 56 1.95 10.70 7.96
N SER A 57 1.31 9.93 7.11
CA SER A 57 1.76 8.57 6.81
C SER A 57 2.71 8.45 5.62
N ASN A 58 3.13 9.57 5.02
CA ASN A 58 3.87 9.56 3.76
C ASN A 58 3.07 8.78 2.71
N ASP A 59 3.66 7.80 2.03
CA ASP A 59 2.99 7.00 0.99
C ASP A 59 2.02 5.95 1.55
N GLY A 60 2.16 5.62 2.83
CA GLY A 60 1.25 4.68 3.50
C GLY A 60 -0.20 5.17 3.46
N PHE A 61 -1.14 4.26 3.17
CA PHE A 61 -2.58 4.52 3.05
C PHE A 61 -3.00 5.46 1.91
N GLY A 62 -2.05 5.83 1.04
CA GLY A 62 -2.28 6.68 -0.12
C GLY A 62 -3.03 6.01 -1.24
N GLN A 63 -3.53 6.83 -2.17
CA GLN A 63 -4.23 6.40 -3.37
C GLN A 63 -3.80 7.27 -4.56
N HIS A 64 -3.71 6.69 -5.75
CA HIS A 64 -3.56 7.45 -6.98
C HIS A 64 -4.95 7.87 -7.50
N LEU A 65 -5.60 8.74 -6.75
CA LEU A 65 -6.94 9.24 -7.06
C LEU A 65 -6.90 10.76 -7.23
N ALA A 66 -7.35 11.24 -8.39
CA ALA A 66 -7.67 12.64 -8.60
C ALA A 66 -9.12 12.89 -8.13
N SER A 67 -9.30 13.78 -7.18
CA SER A 67 -10.60 14.14 -6.63
C SER A 67 -10.75 15.64 -6.43
N ASP A 68 -11.97 16.14 -6.46
CA ASP A 68 -12.27 17.54 -6.17
C ASP A 68 -12.30 17.80 -4.64
N GLY A 69 -12.45 16.75 -3.82
CA GLY A 69 -12.45 16.81 -2.36
C GLY A 69 -11.12 16.41 -1.75
N LEU A 70 -10.87 16.85 -0.52
CA LEU A 70 -9.69 16.50 0.26
C LEU A 70 -9.89 15.24 1.10
N PHE A 71 -11.12 14.95 1.51
CA PHE A 71 -11.43 13.90 2.46
C PHE A 71 -12.13 12.70 1.79
N VAL A 72 -11.94 11.52 2.38
CA VAL A 72 -12.51 10.27 1.88
C VAL A 72 -14.04 10.32 1.86
N ASN A 73 -14.69 10.92 2.86
CA ASN A 73 -16.15 11.06 2.92
C ASN A 73 -16.76 11.97 1.83
N GLU A 74 -15.94 12.65 1.07
CA GLU A 74 -16.36 13.44 -0.10
C GLU A 74 -16.35 12.61 -1.39
N GLN A 75 -15.95 11.33 -1.31
CA GLN A 75 -15.84 10.41 -2.43
C GLN A 75 -16.60 9.10 -2.15
N PRO A 76 -16.94 8.30 -3.17
CA PRO A 76 -17.41 6.94 -2.96
C PRO A 76 -16.35 6.11 -2.22
N LEU A 77 -16.68 5.60 -1.04
CA LEU A 77 -15.73 4.91 -0.16
C LEU A 77 -15.08 3.69 -0.81
N ASP A 78 -15.87 2.91 -1.54
CA ASP A 78 -15.41 1.74 -2.29
C ASP A 78 -14.38 2.11 -3.37
N LEU A 79 -14.57 3.23 -4.06
CA LEU A 79 -13.60 3.75 -5.01
C LEU A 79 -12.27 4.04 -4.30
N VAL A 80 -12.30 4.80 -3.18
CA VAL A 80 -11.06 5.18 -2.47
C VAL A 80 -10.33 3.95 -1.93
N VAL A 81 -11.06 2.97 -1.37
CA VAL A 81 -10.47 1.72 -0.87
C VAL A 81 -9.86 0.90 -2.01
N ASN A 82 -10.52 0.82 -3.18
CA ASN A 82 -10.00 0.12 -4.34
C ASN A 82 -8.74 0.81 -4.90
N GLU A 83 -8.71 2.12 -4.95
CA GLU A 83 -7.53 2.88 -5.37
C GLU A 83 -6.37 2.76 -4.36
N ALA A 84 -6.67 2.70 -3.05
CA ALA A 84 -5.66 2.40 -2.04
C ALA A 84 -5.10 0.97 -2.20
N LYS A 85 -5.94 -0.01 -2.52
CA LYS A 85 -5.51 -1.38 -2.84
C LYS A 85 -4.64 -1.41 -4.09
N SER A 86 -5.03 -0.70 -5.13
CA SER A 86 -4.27 -0.57 -6.38
C SER A 86 -2.92 0.09 -6.13
N TYR A 87 -2.88 1.18 -5.37
CA TYR A 87 -1.63 1.83 -4.97
C TYR A 87 -0.71 0.86 -4.21
N TYR A 88 -1.26 0.16 -3.22
CA TYR A 88 -0.50 -0.83 -2.44
C TYR A 88 0.06 -1.94 -3.34
N ALA A 89 -0.76 -2.54 -4.18
CA ALA A 89 -0.38 -3.64 -5.05
C ALA A 89 0.74 -3.28 -6.05
N ASN A 90 0.71 -2.06 -6.57
CA ASN A 90 1.65 -1.61 -7.60
C ASN A 90 2.94 -1.01 -7.03
N ILE A 91 2.90 -0.41 -5.84
CA ILE A 91 4.02 0.36 -5.29
C ILE A 91 4.59 -0.28 -4.03
N LEU A 92 3.72 -0.72 -3.10
CA LEU A 92 4.14 -1.14 -1.76
C LEU A 92 4.22 -2.65 -1.57
N PHE A 93 3.64 -3.45 -2.46
CA PHE A 93 3.59 -4.90 -2.34
C PHE A 93 4.97 -5.56 -2.06
N PRO A 94 6.08 -5.18 -2.75
CA PRO A 94 7.39 -5.73 -2.46
C PRO A 94 7.92 -5.40 -1.05
N TYR A 95 7.32 -4.43 -0.38
CA TYR A 95 7.72 -3.90 0.92
C TYR A 95 6.73 -4.26 2.04
N GLY A 96 5.94 -5.33 1.87
CA GLY A 96 4.94 -5.77 2.83
C GLY A 96 5.48 -5.93 4.25
N ALA A 97 6.66 -6.55 4.42
CA ALA A 97 7.30 -6.70 5.72
C ALA A 97 7.63 -5.35 6.40
N GLN A 98 8.00 -4.34 5.62
CA GLN A 98 8.26 -2.99 6.14
C GLN A 98 6.97 -2.29 6.54
N ALA A 99 5.90 -2.47 5.75
CA ALA A 99 4.56 -1.97 6.07
C ALA A 99 4.02 -2.61 7.36
N GLU A 100 4.12 -3.93 7.50
CA GLU A 100 3.71 -4.65 8.70
C GLU A 100 4.50 -4.18 9.94
N LYS A 101 5.82 -3.99 9.80
CA LYS A 101 6.65 -3.45 10.87
C LYS A 101 6.22 -2.05 11.31
N ALA A 102 5.93 -1.15 10.36
CA ALA A 102 5.48 0.21 10.67
C ALA A 102 4.13 0.20 11.41
N LEU A 103 3.17 -0.63 10.96
CA LEU A 103 1.88 -0.83 11.63
C LEU A 103 2.06 -1.36 13.07
N ASN A 104 2.91 -2.38 13.25
CA ASN A 104 3.19 -2.95 14.56
C ASN A 104 3.87 -1.93 15.49
N THR A 105 4.75 -1.08 14.96
CA THR A 105 5.38 -0.01 15.74
C THR A 105 4.33 1.01 16.20
N ALA A 106 3.43 1.46 15.32
CA ALA A 106 2.33 2.35 15.68
C ALA A 106 1.43 1.74 16.77
N GLY A 107 1.09 0.45 16.65
CA GLY A 107 0.33 -0.29 17.65
C GLY A 107 1.06 -0.40 19.00
N THR A 108 2.35 -0.69 19.00
CA THR A 108 3.18 -0.78 20.21
C THR A 108 3.30 0.57 20.93
N LEU A 109 3.36 1.66 20.19
CA LEU A 109 3.36 3.02 20.73
C LEU A 109 1.99 3.45 21.26
N GLY A 110 0.93 2.66 21.03
CA GLY A 110 -0.43 2.95 21.52
C GLY A 110 -1.02 4.22 20.91
N LEU A 111 -0.71 4.52 19.65
CA LEU A 111 -1.18 5.75 18.99
C LEU A 111 -2.70 5.70 18.77
N ASP A 112 -3.42 6.70 19.30
CA ASP A 112 -4.87 6.89 19.07
C ASP A 112 -5.06 7.70 17.78
N ILE A 113 -5.09 7.01 16.64
CA ILE A 113 -5.17 7.65 15.31
C ILE A 113 -6.65 7.87 14.97
N GLU A 114 -7.02 9.14 14.73
CA GLU A 114 -8.34 9.55 14.27
C GLU A 114 -8.32 10.16 12.86
N MET A 115 -7.12 10.44 12.35
CA MET A 115 -6.93 10.97 11.00
C MET A 115 -5.64 10.42 10.39
N ILE A 116 -5.69 10.05 9.10
CA ILE A 116 -4.49 9.68 8.33
C ILE A 116 -4.41 10.58 7.10
N ALA A 117 -3.33 11.35 6.99
CA ALA A 117 -3.05 12.20 5.83
C ALA A 117 -1.85 11.64 5.06
N PRO A 118 -2.10 10.92 3.96
CA PRO A 118 -1.06 10.41 3.09
C PRO A 118 -0.50 11.50 2.16
N SER A 119 0.61 11.20 1.49
CA SER A 119 1.20 12.09 0.47
C SER A 119 0.40 12.12 -0.83
N HIS A 120 -0.45 11.13 -1.07
CA HIS A 120 -1.22 10.96 -2.30
C HIS A 120 -2.67 10.59 -2.00
N GLY A 121 -3.62 11.22 -2.73
CA GLY A 121 -5.05 10.94 -2.62
C GLY A 121 -5.73 11.64 -1.46
N CYS A 122 -6.83 11.07 -0.98
CA CYS A 122 -7.70 11.66 0.04
C CYS A 122 -7.23 11.37 1.46
N ILE A 123 -7.60 12.26 2.37
CA ILE A 123 -7.35 12.15 3.81
C ILE A 123 -8.46 11.30 4.44
N TRP A 124 -8.08 10.27 5.19
CA TRP A 124 -8.98 9.47 6.03
C TRP A 124 -9.27 10.25 7.30
N SER A 125 -10.52 10.63 7.55
CA SER A 125 -10.90 11.51 8.66
C SER A 125 -12.03 10.91 9.48
N GLY A 126 -11.73 10.72 10.77
CA GLY A 126 -12.63 10.05 11.72
C GLY A 126 -12.31 8.57 11.91
N LYS A 127 -12.60 8.06 13.10
CA LYS A 127 -12.27 6.68 13.50
C LYS A 127 -12.85 5.61 12.56
N ASP A 128 -14.04 5.82 12.05
CA ASP A 128 -14.72 4.84 11.19
C ASP A 128 -13.98 4.69 9.85
N GLU A 129 -13.60 5.79 9.21
CA GLU A 129 -12.84 5.77 7.97
C GLU A 129 -11.43 5.20 8.18
N VAL A 130 -10.75 5.64 9.25
CA VAL A 130 -9.43 5.10 9.62
C VAL A 130 -9.51 3.59 9.85
N ASN A 131 -10.51 3.09 10.57
CA ASN A 131 -10.69 1.66 10.78
C ASN A 131 -11.01 0.90 9.48
N THR A 132 -11.73 1.54 8.54
CA THR A 132 -12.06 0.93 7.25
C THR A 132 -10.81 0.63 6.43
N ILE A 133 -9.76 1.44 6.51
CA ILE A 133 -8.52 1.20 5.77
C ILE A 133 -7.48 0.39 6.56
N LEU A 134 -7.42 0.53 7.88
CA LEU A 134 -6.41 -0.16 8.71
C LEU A 134 -6.51 -1.68 8.60
N GLY A 135 -7.72 -2.25 8.63
CA GLY A 135 -7.93 -3.69 8.53
C GLY A 135 -7.42 -4.28 7.21
N PRO A 136 -7.92 -3.82 6.06
CA PRO A 136 -7.41 -4.23 4.75
C PRO A 136 -5.91 -4.00 4.59
N TYR A 137 -5.40 -2.86 5.03
CA TYR A 137 -3.98 -2.53 4.90
C TYR A 137 -3.08 -3.50 5.70
N ALA A 138 -3.48 -3.85 6.92
CA ALA A 138 -2.79 -4.86 7.72
C ALA A 138 -2.83 -6.25 7.06
N LYS A 139 -3.96 -6.61 6.42
CA LYS A 139 -4.08 -7.84 5.64
C LYS A 139 -3.10 -7.85 4.46
N TRP A 140 -3.05 -6.77 3.67
CA TRP A 140 -2.13 -6.65 2.54
C TRP A 140 -0.66 -6.72 3.00
N ALA A 141 -0.32 -6.03 4.07
CA ALA A 141 1.03 -6.02 4.64
C ALA A 141 1.47 -7.42 5.13
N SER A 142 0.55 -8.20 5.70
CA SER A 142 0.84 -9.55 6.19
C SER A 142 1.06 -10.59 5.08
N GLY A 143 0.77 -10.27 3.82
CA GLY A 143 0.85 -11.20 2.70
C GLY A 143 -0.14 -12.36 2.77
N LYS A 144 -1.22 -12.24 3.57
CA LYS A 144 -2.26 -13.26 3.63
C LYS A 144 -3.04 -13.32 2.33
N ASN A 145 -2.98 -14.49 1.68
CA ASN A 145 -3.74 -14.77 0.48
C ASN A 145 -5.19 -15.20 0.79
N GLU A 146 -6.04 -15.16 -0.23
CA GLU A 146 -7.46 -15.55 -0.16
C GLU A 146 -7.74 -16.96 -0.72
N GLY A 147 -6.70 -17.75 -0.98
CA GLY A 147 -6.84 -19.08 -1.57
C GLY A 147 -7.29 -19.07 -3.03
N LYS A 148 -7.22 -17.93 -3.71
CA LYS A 148 -7.54 -17.76 -5.13
C LYS A 148 -6.31 -17.95 -6.04
N ALA A 149 -6.58 -18.28 -7.31
CA ALA A 149 -5.58 -18.37 -8.36
C ALA A 149 -5.70 -17.18 -9.33
N VAL A 150 -4.56 -16.76 -9.87
CA VAL A 150 -4.49 -15.78 -10.96
C VAL A 150 -3.71 -16.39 -12.12
N VAL A 151 -4.29 -16.39 -13.31
CA VAL A 151 -3.67 -16.84 -14.54
C VAL A 151 -3.44 -15.63 -15.43
N VAL A 152 -2.18 -15.27 -15.63
CA VAL A 152 -1.78 -14.14 -16.48
C VAL A 152 -1.06 -14.64 -17.70
N TYR A 153 -1.45 -14.17 -18.87
CA TYR A 153 -0.81 -14.61 -20.10
C TYR A 153 -0.79 -13.51 -21.16
N ASP A 154 0.11 -13.69 -22.10
CA ASP A 154 0.04 -13.10 -23.44
C ASP A 154 0.04 -14.21 -24.48
N SER A 155 -0.53 -13.96 -25.65
CA SER A 155 -0.62 -14.98 -26.70
C SER A 155 -0.56 -14.35 -28.09
N MET A 156 0.43 -14.77 -28.88
CA MET A 156 0.62 -14.29 -30.24
C MET A 156 -0.31 -14.99 -31.24
N TRP A 157 -0.44 -16.32 -31.13
CA TRP A 157 -1.18 -17.17 -32.10
C TRP A 157 -2.24 -18.06 -31.45
N GLY A 158 -2.63 -17.76 -30.22
CA GLY A 158 -3.68 -18.46 -29.50
C GLY A 158 -3.25 -19.72 -28.75
N ALA A 159 -2.02 -20.22 -28.90
CA ALA A 159 -1.55 -21.41 -28.20
C ALA A 159 -1.49 -21.20 -26.69
N THR A 160 -0.85 -20.13 -26.25
CA THR A 160 -0.76 -19.77 -24.82
C THR A 160 -2.13 -19.48 -24.23
N ALA A 161 -3.05 -18.88 -25.00
CA ALA A 161 -4.43 -18.64 -24.56
C ALA A 161 -5.16 -19.96 -24.25
N LYS A 162 -5.02 -20.99 -25.12
CA LYS A 162 -5.60 -22.32 -24.87
C LYS A 162 -5.01 -22.98 -23.62
N MET A 163 -3.71 -22.84 -23.40
CA MET A 163 -3.03 -23.35 -22.19
C MET A 163 -3.57 -22.64 -20.94
N ALA A 164 -3.71 -21.31 -20.98
CA ALA A 164 -4.28 -20.54 -19.90
C ALA A 164 -5.73 -20.94 -19.56
N GLU A 165 -6.54 -21.20 -20.58
CA GLU A 165 -7.91 -21.72 -20.40
C GLU A 165 -7.92 -23.11 -19.76
N THR A 166 -7.01 -24.00 -20.16
CA THR A 166 -6.90 -25.33 -19.54
C THR A 166 -6.50 -25.21 -18.06
N VAL A 167 -5.50 -24.39 -17.75
CA VAL A 167 -5.07 -24.15 -16.35
C VAL A 167 -6.21 -23.55 -15.53
N MET A 168 -6.96 -22.63 -16.10
CA MET A 168 -8.11 -22.02 -15.43
C MET A 168 -9.20 -23.08 -15.13
N ALA A 169 -9.49 -23.97 -16.08
CA ALA A 169 -10.47 -25.05 -15.90
C ALA A 169 -10.05 -26.00 -14.76
N GLU A 170 -8.77 -26.37 -14.68
CA GLU A 170 -8.26 -27.23 -13.59
C GLU A 170 -8.43 -26.59 -12.21
N PHE A 171 -8.19 -25.25 -12.07
CA PHE A 171 -8.48 -24.54 -10.82
C PHE A 171 -9.97 -24.53 -10.49
N GLN A 172 -10.82 -24.31 -11.49
CA GLN A 172 -12.29 -24.34 -11.30
C GLN A 172 -12.78 -25.73 -10.87
N ASP A 173 -12.29 -26.79 -11.50
CA ASP A 173 -12.62 -28.17 -11.15
C ASP A 173 -12.13 -28.55 -9.75
N ALA A 174 -11.03 -27.95 -9.30
CA ALA A 174 -10.53 -28.07 -7.93
C ALA A 174 -11.30 -27.21 -6.91
N GLY A 175 -12.29 -26.43 -7.35
CA GLY A 175 -13.06 -25.52 -6.48
C GLY A 175 -12.30 -24.29 -6.02
N ILE A 176 -11.21 -23.93 -6.71
CA ILE A 176 -10.39 -22.76 -6.40
C ILE A 176 -10.87 -21.58 -7.25
N PRO A 177 -11.27 -20.44 -6.63
CA PRO A 177 -11.60 -19.24 -7.37
C PRO A 177 -10.41 -18.79 -8.22
N VAL A 178 -10.65 -18.48 -9.50
CA VAL A 178 -9.59 -18.12 -10.43
C VAL A 178 -9.99 -16.94 -11.31
N THR A 179 -9.09 -15.97 -11.46
CA THR A 179 -9.17 -14.89 -12.45
C THR A 179 -8.17 -15.11 -13.56
N LYS A 180 -8.51 -14.67 -14.77
CA LYS A 180 -7.66 -14.79 -15.97
C LYS A 180 -7.46 -13.43 -16.61
N HIS A 181 -6.21 -13.06 -16.84
CA HIS A 181 -5.81 -11.79 -17.42
C HIS A 181 -4.99 -11.98 -18.69
N CYS A 182 -5.35 -11.24 -19.73
CA CYS A 182 -4.62 -11.17 -20.98
C CYS A 182 -3.87 -9.84 -21.10
N LEU A 183 -2.56 -9.87 -20.98
CA LEU A 183 -1.73 -8.64 -21.00
C LEU A 183 -1.73 -7.88 -22.34
N ALA A 184 -2.19 -8.52 -23.43
CA ALA A 184 -2.36 -7.84 -24.70
C ALA A 184 -3.47 -6.76 -24.68
N VAL A 185 -4.44 -6.87 -23.76
CA VAL A 185 -5.65 -6.02 -23.71
C VAL A 185 -5.97 -5.45 -22.33
N GLU A 186 -5.30 -5.92 -21.28
CA GLU A 186 -5.57 -5.49 -19.91
C GLU A 186 -4.40 -4.68 -19.33
N ASN A 187 -4.73 -3.77 -18.42
CA ASN A 187 -3.72 -2.96 -17.75
C ASN A 187 -3.01 -3.79 -16.65
N VAL A 188 -1.68 -3.83 -16.70
CA VAL A 188 -0.84 -4.54 -15.71
C VAL A 188 -1.14 -4.08 -14.28
N SER A 189 -1.45 -2.80 -14.07
CA SER A 189 -1.78 -2.28 -12.74
C SER A 189 -3.02 -2.93 -12.13
N GLU A 190 -4.02 -3.28 -12.94
CA GLU A 190 -5.23 -4.00 -12.49
C GLU A 190 -4.92 -5.46 -12.16
N VAL A 191 -4.06 -6.10 -12.96
CA VAL A 191 -3.59 -7.47 -12.72
C VAL A 191 -2.86 -7.58 -11.38
N MET A 192 -2.05 -6.58 -11.02
CA MET A 192 -1.33 -6.53 -9.73
C MET A 192 -2.26 -6.49 -8.51
N VAL A 193 -3.46 -5.93 -8.64
CA VAL A 193 -4.48 -5.93 -7.57
C VAL A 193 -4.93 -7.34 -7.23
N ASP A 194 -5.07 -8.20 -8.25
CA ASP A 194 -5.43 -9.61 -8.06
C ASP A 194 -4.25 -10.43 -7.52
N PHE A 195 -3.03 -10.08 -7.87
CA PHE A 195 -1.81 -10.73 -7.34
C PHE A 195 -1.68 -10.57 -5.85
N LEU A 196 -2.08 -9.42 -5.31
CA LEU A 196 -1.92 -9.09 -3.90
C LEU A 196 -2.57 -10.14 -2.96
N ASP A 197 -3.70 -10.71 -3.38
CA ASP A 197 -4.46 -11.68 -2.59
C ASP A 197 -4.32 -13.13 -3.11
N ALA A 198 -3.54 -13.37 -4.17
CA ALA A 198 -3.44 -14.67 -4.81
C ALA A 198 -2.62 -15.68 -3.98
N ALA A 199 -3.11 -16.91 -3.88
CA ALA A 199 -2.36 -18.05 -3.37
C ALA A 199 -1.55 -18.74 -4.47
N TYR A 200 -2.06 -18.68 -5.72
CA TYR A 200 -1.46 -19.32 -6.88
C TYR A 200 -1.35 -18.30 -8.02
N VAL A 201 -0.20 -18.25 -8.66
CA VAL A 201 0.04 -17.40 -9.82
C VAL A 201 0.61 -18.25 -10.95
N CYS A 202 -0.09 -18.26 -12.09
CA CYS A 202 0.38 -18.92 -13.30
C CYS A 202 0.65 -17.88 -14.38
N ILE A 203 1.86 -17.89 -14.94
CA ILE A 203 2.28 -16.94 -15.99
C ILE A 203 2.51 -17.70 -17.29
N GLY A 204 1.74 -17.34 -18.33
CA GLY A 204 1.88 -17.85 -19.69
C GLY A 204 2.56 -16.84 -20.62
N ASN A 205 3.66 -17.22 -21.24
CA ASN A 205 4.38 -16.37 -22.17
C ASN A 205 4.50 -17.05 -23.54
N PRO A 206 4.20 -16.37 -24.67
CA PRO A 206 4.48 -16.90 -25.99
C PRO A 206 5.99 -16.96 -26.22
N THR A 207 6.45 -18.01 -26.86
CA THR A 207 7.85 -18.22 -27.30
C THR A 207 8.02 -17.83 -28.75
#